data_74861b1000c7aec0b1ec4c9ee8be8054
#
_entry.id   74861b1000c7aec0b1ec4c9ee8be8054
#
_cell.length_a   1.000
_cell.length_b   1.000
_cell.length_c   1.000
_cell.angle_alpha   90.00
_cell.angle_beta   90.00
_cell.angle_gamma   90.00
#
_symmetry.space_group_name_H-M   'P 1'
#
loop_
_entity.id
_entity.type
_entity.pdbx_description
1 polymer ?
#
loop_
_entity_poly.entity_id
_entity_poly.type
_entity_poly.pdbx_seq_one_letter_code
_entity_poly.pdbx_strand_id
1 'polypeptide(L)'
;MTRPSKVAALAALVAVCGLSGCKATPPGKMETAVMTRAKRWVFVRDKDVKNPTASNAESIARGQEAFSHYCAACHGLDGQNTGVPFADAMSPPVPSLKSGKVQAYSDGQIHWVITNGIFPSGMPAARGILTDEEVWDIVIYIRHLPPEGGLGEPEMYRAD
;
A
#
# COMPACT_ATOMS: atom_id res chain seq x y z
N MET A 1 -11.20 -60.26 -7.62
CA MET A 1 -10.59 -58.93 -7.56
C MET A 1 -11.29 -58.01 -8.55
N THR A 2 -12.27 -57.23 -8.07
CA THR A 2 -13.06 -56.29 -8.92
C THR A 2 -12.25 -55.00 -9.17
N ARG A 3 -11.97 -54.71 -10.43
CA ARG A 3 -11.32 -53.44 -10.83
C ARG A 3 -12.26 -52.28 -10.49
N PRO A 4 -11.78 -51.24 -9.77
CA PRO A 4 -12.61 -50.07 -9.52
C PRO A 4 -12.98 -49.42 -10.86
N SER A 5 -14.24 -48.99 -10.98
CA SER A 5 -14.70 -48.31 -12.17
C SER A 5 -13.95 -46.97 -12.33
N LYS A 6 -13.71 -46.54 -13.57
CA LYS A 6 -13.00 -45.27 -13.87
C LYS A 6 -13.65 -44.06 -13.17
N VAL A 7 -14.98 -44.16 -12.93
CA VAL A 7 -15.75 -43.15 -12.21
C VAL A 7 -15.38 -43.11 -10.72
N ALA A 8 -15.19 -44.26 -10.08
CA ALA A 8 -14.81 -44.36 -8.67
C ALA A 8 -13.35 -43.82 -8.46
N ALA A 9 -12.45 -44.09 -9.40
CA ALA A 9 -11.09 -43.55 -9.36
C ALA A 9 -11.05 -42.02 -9.55
N LEU A 10 -11.88 -41.49 -10.44
CA LEU A 10 -11.98 -40.03 -10.66
C LEU A 10 -12.60 -39.32 -9.44
N ALA A 11 -13.63 -39.92 -8.83
CA ALA A 11 -14.25 -39.37 -7.62
C ALA A 11 -13.27 -39.35 -6.43
N ALA A 12 -12.47 -40.40 -6.26
CA ALA A 12 -11.42 -40.44 -5.23
C ALA A 12 -10.36 -39.40 -5.45
N LEU A 13 -9.93 -39.13 -6.71
CA LEU A 13 -8.95 -38.11 -7.04
C LEU A 13 -9.46 -36.69 -6.72
N VAL A 14 -10.74 -36.41 -7.05
CA VAL A 14 -11.38 -35.10 -6.74
C VAL A 14 -11.55 -34.91 -5.23
N ALA A 15 -11.89 -35.98 -4.49
CA ALA A 15 -12.01 -35.93 -3.03
C ALA A 15 -10.65 -35.66 -2.34
N VAL A 16 -9.56 -36.23 -2.83
CA VAL A 16 -8.21 -36.01 -2.30
C VAL A 16 -7.73 -34.57 -2.60
N CYS A 17 -8.02 -34.03 -3.78
CA CYS A 17 -7.69 -32.64 -4.13
C CYS A 17 -8.56 -31.62 -3.34
N GLY A 18 -9.80 -31.98 -3.00
CA GLY A 18 -10.71 -31.09 -2.24
C GLY A 18 -10.38 -31.01 -0.74
N LEU A 19 -9.69 -32.00 -0.18
CA LEU A 19 -9.28 -32.03 1.24
C LEU A 19 -7.94 -31.36 1.53
N SER A 20 -7.13 -31.11 0.49
CA SER A 20 -5.93 -30.28 0.61
C SER A 20 -6.31 -28.80 0.56
N GLY A 21 -7.02 -28.30 1.56
CA GLY A 21 -7.22 -26.88 1.74
C GLY A 21 -5.85 -26.20 1.71
N CYS A 22 -5.61 -25.31 0.73
CA CYS A 22 -4.40 -24.51 0.66
C CYS A 22 -4.29 -23.69 1.94
N LYS A 23 -3.57 -24.19 2.94
CA LYS A 23 -3.07 -23.33 4.02
C LYS A 23 -2.03 -22.43 3.36
N ALA A 24 -2.44 -21.21 3.05
CA ALA A 24 -1.50 -20.17 2.64
C ALA A 24 -0.56 -19.93 3.82
N THR A 25 0.62 -20.51 3.79
CA THR A 25 1.70 -20.17 4.71
C THR A 25 2.14 -18.74 4.39
N PRO A 26 2.26 -17.86 5.39
CA PRO A 26 2.80 -16.52 5.14
C PRO A 26 4.18 -16.64 4.50
N PRO A 27 4.48 -15.84 3.47
CA PRO A 27 5.74 -15.95 2.72
C PRO A 27 6.94 -15.73 3.65
N GLY A 28 8.00 -16.54 3.44
CA GLY A 28 9.23 -16.42 4.21
C GLY A 28 9.91 -15.04 4.01
N LYS A 29 10.78 -14.66 4.94
CA LYS A 29 11.48 -13.36 4.89
C LYS A 29 12.23 -13.14 3.56
N MET A 30 12.84 -14.18 3.03
CA MET A 30 13.59 -14.13 1.75
C MET A 30 12.64 -13.99 0.55
N GLU A 31 11.54 -14.74 0.56
CA GLU A 31 10.49 -14.66 -0.47
C GLU A 31 9.84 -13.27 -0.47
N THR A 32 9.51 -12.75 0.71
CA THR A 32 8.99 -11.38 0.88
C THR A 32 9.98 -10.33 0.35
N ALA A 33 11.29 -10.49 0.64
CA ALA A 33 12.32 -9.56 0.17
C ALA A 33 12.47 -9.60 -1.35
N VAL A 34 12.48 -10.79 -1.95
CA VAL A 34 12.59 -10.98 -3.41
C VAL A 34 11.33 -10.40 -4.10
N MET A 35 10.14 -10.75 -3.60
CA MET A 35 8.88 -10.26 -4.18
C MET A 35 8.73 -8.73 -4.03
N THR A 36 9.16 -8.17 -2.89
CA THR A 36 9.16 -6.71 -2.70
C THR A 36 10.10 -6.03 -3.69
N ARG A 37 11.30 -6.60 -3.89
CA ARG A 37 12.27 -6.04 -4.84
C ARG A 37 11.79 -6.17 -6.28
N ALA A 38 11.21 -7.32 -6.64
CA ALA A 38 10.62 -7.54 -7.96
C ALA A 38 9.45 -6.58 -8.23
N LYS A 39 8.55 -6.39 -7.27
CA LYS A 39 7.44 -5.42 -7.38
C LYS A 39 7.95 -4.01 -7.63
N ARG A 40 8.97 -3.56 -6.89
CA ARG A 40 9.57 -2.22 -7.07
C ARG A 40 10.20 -2.04 -8.44
N TRP A 41 10.71 -3.09 -9.02
CA TRP A 41 11.45 -3.02 -10.30
C TRP A 41 10.54 -3.21 -11.52
N VAL A 42 9.49 -4.05 -11.39
CA VAL A 42 8.63 -4.45 -12.53
C VAL A 42 7.32 -3.66 -12.56
N PHE A 43 6.73 -3.36 -11.41
CA PHE A 43 5.37 -2.82 -11.33
C PHE A 43 5.32 -1.31 -11.01
N VAL A 44 6.30 -0.77 -10.31
CA VAL A 44 6.35 0.66 -9.99
C VAL A 44 7.27 1.36 -10.97
N ARG A 45 6.70 2.21 -11.82
CA ARG A 45 7.39 2.96 -12.87
C ARG A 45 7.95 4.28 -12.35
N ASP A 46 8.50 5.06 -13.25
CA ASP A 46 8.87 6.48 -13.07
C ASP A 46 10.02 6.70 -12.06
N LYS A 47 10.90 5.71 -11.89
CA LYS A 47 12.03 5.76 -10.95
C LYS A 47 12.92 6.99 -11.15
N ASP A 48 13.13 7.40 -12.40
CA ASP A 48 14.03 8.48 -12.77
C ASP A 48 13.33 9.84 -12.94
N VAL A 49 11.98 9.85 -12.80
CA VAL A 49 11.18 11.07 -12.85
C VAL A 49 11.45 11.87 -11.57
N LYS A 50 11.80 13.15 -11.75
CA LYS A 50 12.05 14.09 -10.67
C LYS A 50 10.80 14.89 -10.39
N ASN A 51 10.60 15.24 -9.13
CA ASN A 51 9.52 16.15 -8.75
C ASN A 51 9.79 17.52 -9.40
N PRO A 52 8.87 18.04 -10.22
CA PRO A 52 9.01 19.36 -10.83
C PRO A 52 8.74 20.50 -9.85
N THR A 53 8.05 20.21 -8.73
CA THR A 53 7.70 21.20 -7.71
C THR A 53 8.85 21.39 -6.74
N ALA A 54 9.20 22.65 -6.46
CA ALA A 54 10.22 22.98 -5.47
C ALA A 54 9.73 22.61 -4.06
N SER A 55 10.59 21.94 -3.30
CA SER A 55 10.31 21.64 -1.89
C SER A 55 10.53 22.88 -1.03
N ASN A 56 9.45 23.50 -0.58
CA ASN A 56 9.43 24.67 0.29
C ASN A 56 8.23 24.60 1.26
N ALA A 57 8.14 25.57 2.17
CA ALA A 57 7.07 25.56 3.19
C ALA A 57 5.66 25.60 2.58
N GLU A 58 5.49 26.26 1.44
CA GLU A 58 4.20 26.38 0.76
C GLU A 58 3.78 25.04 0.12
N SER A 59 4.67 24.38 -0.64
CA SER A 59 4.39 23.07 -1.23
C SER A 59 4.20 21.99 -0.18
N ILE A 60 4.92 22.05 0.95
CA ILE A 60 4.70 21.16 2.09
C ILE A 60 3.30 21.36 2.68
N ALA A 61 2.87 22.62 2.86
CA ALA A 61 1.54 22.94 3.41
C ALA A 61 0.40 22.47 2.48
N ARG A 62 0.50 22.73 1.15
CA ARG A 62 -0.46 22.22 0.17
C ARG A 62 -0.50 20.69 0.15
N GLY A 63 0.66 20.05 0.19
CA GLY A 63 0.77 18.60 0.26
C GLY A 63 0.14 18.02 1.53
N GLN A 64 0.33 18.67 2.68
CA GLN A 64 -0.31 18.30 3.94
C GLN A 64 -1.83 18.43 3.87
N GLU A 65 -2.33 19.52 3.29
CA GLU A 65 -3.76 19.74 3.11
C GLU A 65 -4.39 18.66 2.24
N ALA A 66 -3.84 18.43 1.05
CA ALA A 66 -4.33 17.38 0.15
C ALA A 66 -4.23 15.98 0.80
N PHE A 67 -3.11 15.69 1.49
CA PHE A 67 -2.92 14.44 2.22
C PHE A 67 -3.97 14.23 3.30
N SER A 68 -4.32 15.28 4.06
CA SER A 68 -5.31 15.19 5.13
C SER A 68 -6.71 14.83 4.61
N HIS A 69 -7.07 15.27 3.42
CA HIS A 69 -8.36 14.99 2.81
C HIS A 69 -8.45 13.61 2.13
N TYR A 70 -7.36 13.17 1.48
CA TYR A 70 -7.42 11.99 0.60
C TYR A 70 -6.68 10.77 1.13
N CYS A 71 -5.69 10.95 2.00
CA CYS A 71 -4.79 9.89 2.41
C CYS A 71 -4.91 9.53 3.90
N ALA A 72 -5.26 10.51 4.75
CA ALA A 72 -5.25 10.36 6.20
C ALA A 72 -6.21 9.30 6.73
N ALA A 73 -7.32 9.05 6.04
CA ALA A 73 -8.27 8.00 6.39
C ALA A 73 -7.63 6.60 6.53
N CYS A 74 -6.59 6.33 5.74
CA CYS A 74 -5.88 5.05 5.78
C CYS A 74 -4.48 5.16 6.38
N HIS A 75 -3.81 6.31 6.20
CA HIS A 75 -2.41 6.49 6.60
C HIS A 75 -2.21 7.29 7.88
N GLY A 76 -3.30 7.77 8.52
CA GLY A 76 -3.20 8.71 9.63
C GLY A 76 -2.77 10.11 9.16
N LEU A 77 -2.98 11.14 9.97
CA LEU A 77 -2.62 12.52 9.63
C LEU A 77 -1.09 12.68 9.46
N ASP A 78 -0.33 11.89 10.20
CA ASP A 78 1.13 11.89 10.21
C ASP A 78 1.76 10.91 9.18
N GLY A 79 0.94 10.18 8.42
CA GLY A 79 1.39 9.15 7.48
C GLY A 79 1.97 7.90 8.13
N GLN A 80 1.74 7.69 9.42
CA GLN A 80 2.28 6.58 10.22
C GLN A 80 1.19 5.70 10.84
N ASN A 81 -0.03 5.81 10.32
CA ASN A 81 -1.22 5.06 10.72
C ASN A 81 -1.72 5.42 12.14
N THR A 82 -1.26 6.53 12.73
CA THR A 82 -1.70 6.95 14.06
C THR A 82 -3.23 7.13 14.08
N GLY A 83 -3.89 6.44 15.02
CA GLY A 83 -5.34 6.50 15.20
C GLY A 83 -6.16 5.83 14.08
N VAL A 84 -5.57 5.03 13.20
CA VAL A 84 -6.30 4.28 12.16
C VAL A 84 -6.54 2.85 12.63
N PRO A 85 -7.75 2.51 13.10
CA PRO A 85 -8.01 1.27 13.84
C PRO A 85 -7.90 0.00 13.00
N PHE A 86 -7.99 0.10 11.68
CA PHE A 86 -7.96 -1.05 10.76
C PHE A 86 -6.64 -1.19 9.99
N ALA A 87 -5.70 -0.26 10.13
CA ALA A 87 -4.49 -0.22 9.31
C ALA A 87 -3.70 -1.53 9.35
N ASP A 88 -3.53 -2.11 10.53
CA ASP A 88 -2.81 -3.37 10.72
C ASP A 88 -3.64 -4.60 10.36
N ALA A 89 -4.97 -4.48 10.35
CA ALA A 89 -5.88 -5.58 10.03
C ALA A 89 -6.08 -5.76 8.51
N MET A 90 -5.64 -4.82 7.70
CA MET A 90 -5.70 -4.94 6.24
C MET A 90 -4.72 -5.99 5.71
N SER A 91 -5.02 -6.56 4.56
CA SER A 91 -4.16 -7.54 3.88
C SER A 91 -3.80 -7.09 2.46
N PRO A 92 -2.56 -6.65 2.23
CA PRO A 92 -1.49 -6.40 3.21
C PRO A 92 -1.80 -5.23 4.14
N PRO A 93 -1.17 -5.14 5.33
CA PRO A 93 -1.31 -4.00 6.23
C PRO A 93 -0.93 -2.68 5.55
N VAL A 94 -1.59 -1.59 5.96
CA VAL A 94 -1.24 -0.24 5.50
C VAL A 94 0.18 0.10 5.99
N PRO A 95 1.14 0.40 5.11
CA PRO A 95 2.50 0.68 5.55
C PRO A 95 2.60 2.09 6.16
N SER A 96 3.37 2.24 7.22
CA SER A 96 3.84 3.56 7.62
C SER A 96 4.65 4.18 6.48
N LEU A 97 4.26 5.38 6.04
CA LEU A 97 4.92 6.09 4.95
C LEU A 97 6.31 6.59 5.34
N LYS A 98 6.58 6.73 6.65
CA LYS A 98 7.92 7.06 7.18
C LYS A 98 8.86 5.86 7.23
N SER A 99 8.36 4.65 7.00
CA SER A 99 9.20 3.44 7.00
C SER A 99 10.33 3.52 5.97
N GLY A 100 11.51 2.99 6.30
CA GLY A 100 12.64 2.93 5.37
C GLY A 100 12.32 2.23 4.05
N LYS A 101 11.34 1.33 4.03
CA LYS A 101 10.86 0.67 2.81
C LYS A 101 10.17 1.66 1.86
N VAL A 102 9.30 2.53 2.38
CA VAL A 102 8.60 3.53 1.59
C VAL A 102 9.55 4.67 1.22
N GLN A 103 10.35 5.15 2.16
CA GLN A 103 11.30 6.23 1.93
C GLN A 103 12.43 5.87 0.93
N ALA A 104 12.63 4.59 0.66
CA ALA A 104 13.58 4.12 -0.34
C ALA A 104 13.03 4.19 -1.80
N TYR A 105 11.74 4.47 -2.01
CA TYR A 105 11.21 4.80 -3.33
C TYR A 105 11.69 6.18 -3.77
N SER A 106 11.92 6.38 -5.09
CA SER A 106 12.12 7.72 -5.63
C SER A 106 10.82 8.53 -5.59
N ASP A 107 10.91 9.85 -5.74
CA ASP A 107 9.72 10.71 -5.80
C ASP A 107 8.80 10.33 -6.95
N GLY A 108 9.35 10.06 -8.14
CA GLY A 108 8.57 9.57 -9.27
C GLY A 108 7.90 8.23 -8.99
N GLN A 109 8.53 7.34 -8.24
CA GLN A 109 7.90 6.08 -7.85
C GLN A 109 6.74 6.29 -6.87
N ILE A 110 6.88 7.18 -5.89
CA ILE A 110 5.79 7.52 -4.96
C ILE A 110 4.65 8.19 -5.72
N HIS A 111 4.96 9.15 -6.60
CA HIS A 111 4.00 9.79 -7.48
C HIS A 111 3.22 8.76 -8.31
N TRP A 112 3.95 7.81 -8.95
CA TRP A 112 3.33 6.75 -9.73
C TRP A 112 2.37 5.89 -8.89
N VAL A 113 2.78 5.52 -7.67
CA VAL A 113 1.96 4.73 -6.73
C VAL A 113 0.69 5.49 -6.36
N ILE A 114 0.77 6.76 -6.02
CA ILE A 114 -0.41 7.57 -5.68
C ILE A 114 -1.34 7.68 -6.89
N THR A 115 -0.80 8.00 -8.05
CA THR A 115 -1.58 8.18 -9.28
C THR A 115 -2.29 6.91 -9.73
N ASN A 116 -1.65 5.74 -9.61
CA ASN A 116 -2.18 4.49 -10.17
C ASN A 116 -2.76 3.54 -9.10
N GLY A 117 -2.54 3.80 -7.83
CA GLY A 117 -2.91 2.90 -6.75
C GLY A 117 -2.08 1.60 -6.74
N ILE A 118 -2.42 0.70 -5.86
CA ILE A 118 -1.77 -0.62 -5.75
C ILE A 118 -2.84 -1.72 -5.74
N PHE A 119 -3.03 -2.37 -6.85
CA PHE A 119 -3.87 -3.57 -6.90
C PHE A 119 -3.06 -4.82 -6.49
N PRO A 120 -3.62 -5.75 -5.64
CA PRO A 120 -4.94 -5.78 -5.03
C PRO A 120 -4.95 -5.25 -3.57
N SER A 121 -4.05 -4.34 -3.19
CA SER A 121 -3.87 -3.93 -1.79
C SER A 121 -4.96 -3.02 -1.21
N GLY A 122 -5.91 -2.59 -2.00
CA GLY A 122 -6.95 -1.67 -1.56
C GLY A 122 -6.54 -0.18 -1.57
N MET A 123 -5.29 0.18 -1.89
CA MET A 123 -4.91 1.58 -2.11
C MET A 123 -5.50 2.06 -3.44
N PRO A 124 -6.44 3.01 -3.44
CA PRO A 124 -7.09 3.49 -4.65
C PRO A 124 -6.14 4.33 -5.51
N ALA A 125 -6.45 4.44 -6.79
CA ALA A 125 -5.78 5.37 -7.69
C ALA A 125 -6.31 6.79 -7.48
N ALA A 126 -5.42 7.77 -7.39
CA ALA A 126 -5.79 9.18 -7.33
C ALA A 126 -6.08 9.80 -8.71
N ARG A 127 -5.82 9.07 -9.78
CA ARG A 127 -6.06 9.51 -11.16
C ARG A 127 -7.50 9.95 -11.37
N GLY A 128 -7.68 11.20 -11.83
CA GLY A 128 -9.00 11.80 -12.07
C GLY A 128 -9.67 12.36 -10.80
N ILE A 129 -9.02 12.24 -9.64
CA ILE A 129 -9.45 12.83 -8.36
C ILE A 129 -8.53 13.99 -8.00
N LEU A 130 -7.21 13.75 -8.04
CA LEU A 130 -6.17 14.74 -7.78
C LEU A 130 -5.52 15.20 -9.09
N THR A 131 -5.11 16.45 -9.12
CA THR A 131 -4.24 16.99 -10.17
C THR A 131 -2.82 16.46 -10.01
N ASP A 132 -2.03 16.53 -11.08
CA ASP A 132 -0.63 16.11 -11.05
C ASP A 132 0.19 16.94 -10.04
N GLU A 133 -0.09 18.23 -9.94
CA GLU A 133 0.55 19.13 -8.98
C GLU A 133 0.23 18.75 -7.52
N GLU A 134 -1.02 18.45 -7.21
CA GLU A 134 -1.41 17.99 -5.86
C GLU A 134 -0.70 16.69 -5.49
N VAL A 135 -0.57 15.75 -6.44
CA VAL A 135 0.17 14.51 -6.20
C VAL A 135 1.65 14.79 -5.92
N TRP A 136 2.28 15.71 -6.65
CA TRP A 136 3.67 16.10 -6.41
C TRP A 136 3.85 16.81 -5.06
N ASP A 137 2.91 17.67 -4.65
CA ASP A 137 2.92 18.29 -3.32
C ASP A 137 2.76 17.24 -2.21
N ILE A 138 1.88 16.23 -2.41
CA ILE A 138 1.76 15.09 -1.48
C ILE A 138 3.09 14.33 -1.37
N VAL A 139 3.81 14.11 -2.47
CA VAL A 139 5.14 13.48 -2.44
C VAL A 139 6.11 14.29 -1.58
N ILE A 140 6.10 15.63 -1.73
CA ILE A 140 6.91 16.53 -0.89
C ILE A 140 6.53 16.35 0.59
N TYR A 141 5.24 16.37 0.91
CA TYR A 141 4.78 16.17 2.29
C TYR A 141 5.22 14.83 2.87
N ILE A 142 5.12 13.72 2.10
CA ILE A 142 5.60 12.39 2.51
C ILE A 142 7.09 12.39 2.86
N ARG A 143 7.90 13.25 2.25
CA ARG A 143 9.32 13.43 2.62
C ARG A 143 9.53 14.22 3.91
N HIS A 144 8.52 14.98 4.35
CA HIS A 144 8.58 15.89 5.50
C HIS A 144 7.58 15.52 6.61
N LEU A 145 7.16 14.25 6.68
CA LEU A 145 6.21 13.78 7.68
C LEU A 145 6.64 14.13 9.10
N PRO A 146 5.69 14.59 9.95
CA PRO A 146 5.96 14.92 11.34
C PRO A 146 6.34 13.68 12.15
N PRO A 147 6.74 13.83 13.43
CA PRO A 147 6.86 12.73 14.37
C PRO A 147 5.54 11.96 14.49
N GLU A 148 5.63 10.66 14.78
CA GLU A 148 4.48 9.79 15.03
C GLU A 148 3.60 10.36 16.14
N GLY A 149 2.30 10.40 15.90
CA GLY A 149 1.32 10.99 16.82
C GLY A 149 1.31 12.52 16.88
N GLY A 150 2.24 13.21 16.22
CA GLY A 150 2.40 14.67 16.33
C GLY A 150 1.21 15.50 15.84
N LEU A 151 0.32 14.92 15.02
CA LEU A 151 -0.90 15.56 14.54
C LEU A 151 -2.18 14.95 15.15
N GLY A 152 -2.04 13.98 16.05
CA GLY A 152 -3.18 13.26 16.64
C GLY A 152 -3.86 12.32 15.64
N GLU A 153 -5.08 11.92 16.01
CA GLU A 153 -5.89 10.97 15.25
C GLU A 153 -6.77 11.72 14.22
N PRO A 154 -7.07 11.10 13.07
CA PRO A 154 -8.05 11.64 12.14
C PRO A 154 -9.41 11.82 12.83
N GLU A 155 -10.08 12.93 12.56
CA GLU A 155 -11.33 13.32 13.23
C GLU A 155 -12.41 12.22 13.16
N MET A 156 -12.47 11.52 12.02
CA MET A 156 -13.43 10.44 11.78
C MET A 156 -13.25 9.21 12.70
N TYR A 157 -12.13 9.10 13.42
CA TYR A 157 -11.83 7.98 14.32
C TYR A 157 -11.75 8.40 15.79
N ARG A 158 -11.90 9.70 16.09
CA ARG A 158 -11.98 10.16 17.48
C ARG A 158 -13.25 9.63 18.12
N ALA A 159 -13.10 8.96 19.25
CA ALA A 159 -14.24 8.62 20.09
C ALA A 159 -14.78 9.91 20.74
N ASP A 160 -16.11 10.10 20.68
CA ASP A 160 -16.80 11.14 21.43
C ASP A 160 -16.69 10.93 22.95
#